data_8fc0d6a9f51e1c23e9d5ba65a8253ac5
#
_entry.id   8fc0d6a9f51e1c23e9d5ba65a8253ac5
#
_cell.length_a   1.000
_cell.length_b   1.000
_cell.length_c   1.000
_cell.angle_alpha   90.00
_cell.angle_beta   90.00
_cell.angle_gamma   90.00
#
_symmetry.space_group_name_H-M   'P 1'
#
loop_
_entity.id
_entity.type
_entity.pdbx_description
1 polymer ?
#
loop_
_entity_poly.entity_id
_entity_poly.type
_entity_poly.pdbx_seq_one_letter_code
_entity_poly.pdbx_strand_id
1 'polypeptide(L)'
;MKHSSGKVHHVSTAGQGQTIAAFLREQIEGASWSQVQKMVRMRHVMIHGNICTDVARRLKEGEVVKILAVAAVAPPQANDVRIVHLDDQVVVVDKPTGVTTTRHTEELSWSPRRRQVQPTLDEMVPETVKQFVSHNGGGKKPRRAPPVRAVHRIDRETSGLVVFARTVPAERILAEQFRAHTTHRRYLAICVGRVGAGTIQTHLVRDRGDGRRGSSTVQEGKYAVTHVKPVEHFGDAYTLVECQLETGRTHQIRIHMAETGHPVCGERVYSAPRGVQAFDDSGAGRVLLHATELGFVHPVSGETLRFSSPLPADMQAVLHSLGSAFGSVGGTHAQTPASQRADQGRRDAVEKLARAMPKASRSPPPHRRRESKGSAKPGGQLRRE
;
A
#
# COMPACT_ATOMS: atom_id res chain seq x y z
N MET A 1 24.29 11.12 15.67
CA MET A 1 24.94 11.08 14.33
C MET A 1 24.32 12.16 13.45
N LYS A 2 25.10 13.11 12.96
CA LYS A 2 24.60 14.19 12.09
C LYS A 2 23.96 13.56 10.84
N HIS A 3 22.67 13.75 10.64
CA HIS A 3 21.99 13.37 9.40
C HIS A 3 22.66 14.16 8.25
N SER A 4 23.47 13.46 7.47
CA SER A 4 24.01 13.98 6.22
C SER A 4 22.84 14.22 5.28
N SER A 5 22.35 15.47 5.23
CA SER A 5 21.38 15.89 4.23
C SER A 5 22.02 15.66 2.86
N GLY A 6 21.41 14.80 2.05
CA GLY A 6 21.91 14.52 0.71
C GLY A 6 22.03 15.81 -0.11
N LYS A 7 23.04 15.91 -0.98
CA LYS A 7 23.24 17.05 -1.87
C LYS A 7 22.01 17.23 -2.78
N VAL A 8 21.53 18.47 -2.88
CA VAL A 8 20.36 18.84 -3.71
C VAL A 8 20.84 19.74 -4.83
N HIS A 9 20.43 19.44 -6.05
CA HIS A 9 20.76 20.20 -7.26
C HIS A 9 19.47 20.56 -8.00
N HIS A 10 19.35 21.81 -8.41
CA HIS A 10 18.26 22.30 -9.24
C HIS A 10 18.67 22.24 -10.70
N VAL A 11 17.81 21.71 -11.56
CA VAL A 11 18.04 21.64 -13.00
C VAL A 11 17.72 23.00 -13.60
N SER A 12 18.74 23.69 -14.08
CA SER A 12 18.62 24.95 -14.83
C SER A 12 18.26 24.68 -16.31
N THR A 13 18.01 25.75 -17.06
CA THR A 13 17.82 25.69 -18.52
C THR A 13 18.97 24.96 -19.24
N ALA A 14 20.23 25.15 -18.78
CA ALA A 14 21.41 24.46 -19.33
C ALA A 14 21.39 22.93 -19.09
N GLY A 15 20.75 22.48 -18.01
CA GLY A 15 20.60 21.05 -17.68
C GLY A 15 19.40 20.37 -18.37
N GLN A 16 18.53 21.16 -19.02
CA GLN A 16 17.36 20.62 -19.70
C GLN A 16 17.77 19.70 -20.86
N GLY A 17 17.15 18.52 -20.92
CA GLY A 17 17.41 17.52 -21.94
C GLY A 17 18.64 16.65 -21.69
N GLN A 18 19.53 17.01 -20.75
CA GLN A 18 20.63 16.14 -20.34
C GLN A 18 20.11 14.84 -19.72
N THR A 19 20.88 13.75 -19.84
CA THR A 19 20.59 12.54 -19.06
C THR A 19 20.97 12.77 -17.61
N ILE A 20 20.27 12.10 -16.68
CA ILE A 20 20.60 12.18 -15.25
C ILE A 20 22.06 11.81 -14.98
N ALA A 21 22.62 10.84 -15.74
CA ALA A 21 24.02 10.45 -15.58
C ALA A 21 25.00 11.55 -16.07
N ALA A 22 24.68 12.24 -17.17
CA ALA A 22 25.49 13.37 -17.64
C ALA A 22 25.45 14.53 -16.64
N PHE A 23 24.26 14.91 -16.21
CA PHE A 23 24.05 15.97 -15.22
C PHE A 23 24.80 15.70 -13.91
N LEU A 24 24.68 14.50 -13.34
CA LEU A 24 25.36 14.17 -12.09
C LEU A 24 26.89 14.16 -12.23
N ARG A 25 27.41 13.80 -13.40
CA ARG A 25 28.85 13.83 -13.66
C ARG A 25 29.40 15.26 -13.64
N GLU A 26 28.62 16.24 -14.11
CA GLU A 26 28.98 17.66 -14.03
C GLU A 26 28.87 18.20 -12.60
N GLN A 27 27.90 17.70 -11.82
CA GLN A 27 27.65 18.18 -10.45
C GLN A 27 28.55 17.53 -9.39
N ILE A 28 29.21 16.42 -9.70
CA ILE A 28 30.06 15.67 -8.76
C ILE A 28 31.49 15.69 -9.29
N GLU A 29 32.30 16.54 -8.71
CA GLU A 29 33.72 16.68 -9.08
C GLU A 29 34.46 15.34 -8.98
N GLY A 30 35.22 14.99 -10.02
CA GLY A 30 36.02 13.76 -10.09
C GLY A 30 35.20 12.44 -10.27
N ALA A 31 33.88 12.50 -10.40
CA ALA A 31 33.08 11.29 -10.59
C ALA A 31 33.26 10.69 -12.00
N SER A 32 33.59 9.40 -12.06
CA SER A 32 33.62 8.66 -13.32
C SER A 32 32.21 8.29 -13.80
N TRP A 33 32.05 8.01 -15.11
CA TRP A 33 30.78 7.51 -15.67
C TRP A 33 30.26 6.26 -14.94
N SER A 34 31.16 5.32 -14.66
CA SER A 34 30.83 4.09 -13.94
C SER A 34 30.28 4.35 -12.54
N GLN A 35 30.92 5.26 -11.79
CA GLN A 35 30.46 5.65 -10.46
C GLN A 35 29.08 6.31 -10.48
N VAL A 36 28.84 7.25 -11.39
CA VAL A 36 27.54 7.91 -11.53
C VAL A 36 26.45 6.92 -11.95
N GLN A 37 26.72 6.07 -12.95
CA GLN A 37 25.76 5.03 -13.37
C GLN A 37 25.45 4.07 -12.24
N LYS A 38 26.46 3.63 -11.46
CA LYS A 38 26.28 2.80 -10.28
C LYS A 38 25.40 3.50 -9.23
N MET A 39 25.67 4.76 -8.95
CA MET A 39 24.88 5.57 -8.00
C MET A 39 23.41 5.64 -8.39
N VAL A 40 23.09 5.89 -9.67
CA VAL A 40 21.72 5.91 -10.18
C VAL A 40 21.08 4.53 -10.06
N ARG A 41 21.74 3.46 -10.53
CA ARG A 41 21.22 2.10 -10.48
C ARG A 41 21.03 1.60 -9.05
N MET A 42 21.94 1.96 -8.15
CA MET A 42 21.90 1.59 -6.73
C MET A 42 20.97 2.48 -5.89
N ARG A 43 20.09 3.26 -6.53
CA ARG A 43 18.99 4.00 -5.86
C ARG A 43 19.46 5.14 -4.93
N HIS A 44 20.59 5.75 -5.22
CA HIS A 44 21.07 6.94 -4.51
C HIS A 44 20.54 8.25 -5.08
N VAL A 45 19.74 8.23 -6.15
CA VAL A 45 19.29 9.44 -6.85
C VAL A 45 17.78 9.55 -6.84
N MET A 46 17.29 10.73 -6.46
CA MET A 46 15.87 11.09 -6.55
C MET A 46 15.70 12.27 -7.49
N ILE A 47 14.59 12.29 -8.25
CA ILE A 47 14.15 13.43 -9.05
C ILE A 47 12.74 13.79 -8.59
N HIS A 48 12.51 15.01 -8.14
CA HIS A 48 11.24 15.44 -7.56
C HIS A 48 10.65 14.45 -6.52
N GLY A 49 11.51 13.97 -5.61
CA GLY A 49 11.10 13.04 -4.56
C GLY A 49 10.92 11.57 -5.00
N ASN A 50 11.05 11.26 -6.30
CA ASN A 50 10.97 9.89 -6.83
C ASN A 50 12.37 9.30 -7.08
N ILE A 51 12.58 8.04 -6.67
CA ILE A 51 13.84 7.33 -6.96
C ILE A 51 14.00 7.16 -8.47
N CYS A 52 15.17 7.57 -8.97
CA CYS A 52 15.57 7.37 -10.35
C CYS A 52 16.59 6.22 -10.44
N THR A 53 16.29 5.19 -11.22
CA THR A 53 17.20 4.07 -11.52
C THR A 53 17.57 4.00 -12.99
N ASP A 54 16.96 4.85 -13.82
CA ASP A 54 17.22 4.92 -15.25
C ASP A 54 18.31 5.98 -15.51
N VAL A 55 19.50 5.53 -15.88
CA VAL A 55 20.67 6.37 -16.17
C VAL A 55 20.47 7.28 -17.39
N ALA A 56 19.56 6.90 -18.30
CA ALA A 56 19.24 7.63 -19.52
C ALA A 56 18.07 8.62 -19.35
N ARG A 57 17.47 8.72 -18.14
CA ARG A 57 16.38 9.65 -17.84
C ARG A 57 16.81 11.09 -18.18
N ARG A 58 16.08 11.73 -19.11
CA ARG A 58 16.32 13.13 -19.48
C ARG A 58 15.64 14.07 -18.49
N LEU A 59 16.39 15.05 -18.05
CA LEU A 59 15.94 16.06 -17.07
C LEU A 59 15.12 17.15 -17.76
N LYS A 60 14.24 17.78 -16.98
CA LYS A 60 13.48 18.97 -17.35
C LYS A 60 13.93 20.14 -16.48
N GLU A 61 13.86 21.35 -17.03
CA GLU A 61 14.09 22.57 -16.26
C GLU A 61 13.18 22.62 -15.02
N GLY A 62 13.70 23.11 -13.90
CA GLY A 62 13.01 23.19 -12.63
C GLY A 62 12.92 21.88 -11.84
N GLU A 63 13.38 20.75 -12.40
CA GLU A 63 13.44 19.51 -11.62
C GLU A 63 14.51 19.61 -10.52
N VAL A 64 14.19 18.96 -9.38
CA VAL A 64 15.09 18.88 -8.23
C VAL A 64 15.70 17.49 -8.18
N VAL A 65 17.02 17.40 -8.33
CA VAL A 65 17.80 16.18 -8.20
C VAL A 65 18.43 16.13 -6.82
N LYS A 66 18.13 15.08 -6.06
CA LYS A 66 18.71 14.84 -4.72
C LYS A 66 19.57 13.58 -4.74
N ILE A 67 20.79 13.70 -4.24
CA ILE A 67 21.70 12.57 -4.04
C ILE A 67 21.54 12.09 -2.59
N LEU A 68 21.22 10.84 -2.40
CA LEU A 68 21.04 10.21 -1.09
C LEU A 68 22.37 9.65 -0.58
N ALA A 69 22.72 9.93 0.68
CA ALA A 69 23.89 9.35 1.33
C ALA A 69 23.76 7.82 1.46
N VAL A 70 22.55 7.34 1.74
CA VAL A 70 22.22 5.92 1.81
C VAL A 70 21.25 5.58 0.67
N ALA A 71 21.47 4.43 0.02
CA ALA A 71 20.60 3.96 -1.04
C ALA A 71 19.16 3.80 -0.55
N ALA A 72 18.20 4.26 -1.35
CA ALA A 72 16.79 4.00 -1.04
C ALA A 72 16.50 2.49 -1.13
N VAL A 73 15.71 2.00 -0.19
CA VAL A 73 15.27 0.61 -0.16
C VAL A 73 14.62 0.22 -1.50
N ALA A 74 14.89 -0.99 -1.97
CA ALA A 74 14.25 -1.50 -3.18
C ALA A 74 12.73 -1.54 -2.99
N PRO A 75 11.93 -1.24 -4.04
CA PRO A 75 10.49 -1.41 -3.93
C PRO A 75 10.19 -2.88 -3.66
N PRO A 76 9.21 -3.16 -2.81
CA PRO A 76 8.72 -4.51 -2.62
C PRO A 76 8.34 -5.18 -3.94
N GLN A 77 8.49 -6.48 -3.97
CA GLN A 77 8.12 -7.35 -5.09
C GLN A 77 6.80 -8.07 -4.79
N ALA A 78 6.23 -8.78 -5.76
CA ALA A 78 5.00 -9.54 -5.57
C ALA A 78 5.10 -10.56 -4.41
N ASN A 79 6.27 -11.13 -4.16
CA ASN A 79 6.51 -12.06 -3.06
C ASN A 79 6.47 -11.43 -1.67
N ASP A 80 6.63 -10.10 -1.59
CA ASP A 80 6.55 -9.36 -0.33
C ASP A 80 5.10 -9.02 0.05
N VAL A 81 4.15 -9.24 -0.87
CA VAL A 81 2.71 -9.03 -0.64
C VAL A 81 2.10 -10.30 -0.08
N ARG A 82 1.65 -10.24 1.18
CA ARG A 82 1.03 -11.39 1.84
C ARG A 82 -0.48 -11.41 1.59
N ILE A 83 -1.01 -12.52 1.08
CA ILE A 83 -2.45 -12.75 1.00
C ILE A 83 -2.98 -13.09 2.39
N VAL A 84 -3.98 -12.35 2.85
CA VAL A 84 -4.67 -12.56 4.13
C VAL A 84 -5.96 -13.34 3.92
N HIS A 85 -6.68 -13.07 2.82
CA HIS A 85 -7.89 -13.77 2.41
C HIS A 85 -8.01 -13.79 0.90
N LEU A 86 -8.53 -14.86 0.36
CA LEU A 86 -8.78 -15.03 -1.08
C LEU A 86 -10.00 -15.90 -1.30
N ASP A 87 -10.98 -15.38 -2.03
CA ASP A 87 -12.10 -16.11 -2.59
C ASP A 87 -12.38 -15.68 -4.03
N ASP A 88 -13.52 -16.05 -4.60
CA ASP A 88 -13.86 -15.73 -6.00
C ASP A 88 -14.25 -14.25 -6.20
N GLN A 89 -14.59 -13.53 -5.14
CA GLN A 89 -15.10 -12.15 -5.18
C GLN A 89 -14.10 -11.12 -4.71
N VAL A 90 -13.27 -11.46 -3.71
CA VAL A 90 -12.37 -10.53 -3.06
C VAL A 90 -10.99 -11.14 -2.82
N VAL A 91 -9.99 -10.28 -2.71
CA VAL A 91 -8.69 -10.62 -2.14
C VAL A 91 -8.30 -9.54 -1.14
N VAL A 92 -7.95 -9.96 0.07
CA VAL A 92 -7.38 -9.08 1.11
C VAL A 92 -5.89 -9.37 1.20
N VAL A 93 -5.09 -8.33 1.10
CA VAL A 93 -3.64 -8.42 1.18
C VAL A 93 -3.09 -7.53 2.29
N ASP A 94 -1.95 -7.94 2.82
CA ASP A 94 -1.14 -7.11 3.69
C ASP A 94 -0.09 -6.40 2.82
N LYS A 95 -0.28 -5.10 2.63
CA LYS A 95 0.56 -4.26 1.79
C LYS A 95 1.86 -3.93 2.51
N PRO A 96 3.02 -4.24 1.94
CA PRO A 96 4.27 -3.74 2.47
C PRO A 96 4.37 -2.21 2.31
N THR A 97 5.24 -1.59 3.11
CA THR A 97 5.59 -0.17 2.92
C THR A 97 6.30 0.08 1.59
N GLY A 98 6.28 1.30 1.09
CA GLY A 98 7.03 1.71 -0.11
C GLY A 98 6.32 1.45 -1.44
N VAL A 99 5.15 0.81 -1.43
CA VAL A 99 4.33 0.54 -2.62
C VAL A 99 3.08 1.42 -2.64
N THR A 100 2.81 2.07 -3.77
CA THR A 100 1.56 2.80 -4.02
C THR A 100 0.44 1.81 -4.30
N THR A 101 -0.75 2.02 -3.73
CA THR A 101 -1.88 1.09 -3.90
C THR A 101 -2.32 1.02 -5.37
N THR A 102 -2.49 2.17 -6.01
CA THR A 102 -2.89 2.29 -7.42
C THR A 102 -2.08 3.38 -8.10
N ARG A 103 -1.90 3.30 -9.39
CA ARG A 103 -1.18 4.29 -10.19
C ARG A 103 -1.93 5.62 -10.21
N HIS A 104 -1.20 6.71 -10.09
CA HIS A 104 -1.77 8.05 -10.29
C HIS A 104 -2.09 8.30 -11.75
N THR A 105 -3.09 9.15 -12.03
CA THR A 105 -3.51 9.47 -13.39
C THR A 105 -2.36 9.96 -14.27
N GLU A 106 -1.47 10.78 -13.70
CA GLU A 106 -0.28 11.31 -14.39
C GLU A 106 0.74 10.22 -14.74
N GLU A 107 0.75 9.12 -13.99
CA GLU A 107 1.66 7.99 -14.21
C GLU A 107 1.11 6.98 -15.22
N LEU A 108 -0.15 7.10 -15.64
CA LEU A 108 -0.74 6.23 -16.65
C LEU A 108 -0.04 6.35 -18.01
N SER A 109 0.59 7.49 -18.28
CA SER A 109 1.39 7.73 -19.49
C SER A 109 2.82 7.17 -19.42
N TRP A 110 3.25 6.59 -18.27
CA TRP A 110 4.58 6.03 -18.16
C TRP A 110 4.79 4.83 -19.08
N SER A 111 6.02 4.72 -19.63
CA SER A 111 6.39 3.58 -20.44
C SER A 111 6.28 2.26 -19.65
N PRO A 112 6.03 1.12 -20.31
CA PRO A 112 5.96 -0.20 -19.67
C PRO A 112 7.20 -0.51 -18.82
N ARG A 113 8.40 -0.16 -19.32
CA ARG A 113 9.66 -0.33 -18.58
C ARG A 113 9.68 0.45 -17.27
N ARG A 114 9.20 1.71 -17.27
CA ARG A 114 9.14 2.53 -16.07
C ARG A 114 8.13 1.98 -15.06
N ARG A 115 6.99 1.48 -15.54
CA ARG A 115 5.98 0.83 -14.68
C ARG A 115 6.54 -0.42 -14.00
N GLN A 116 7.32 -1.24 -14.71
CA GLN A 116 7.96 -2.43 -14.15
C GLN A 116 8.97 -2.11 -13.06
N VAL A 117 9.68 -0.98 -13.14
CA VAL A 117 10.65 -0.55 -12.13
C VAL A 117 9.95 -0.02 -10.87
N GLN A 118 8.74 0.50 -11.00
CA GLN A 118 7.91 1.02 -9.90
C GLN A 118 6.49 0.46 -10.01
N PRO A 119 6.29 -0.83 -9.74
CA PRO A 119 4.97 -1.43 -9.79
C PRO A 119 4.08 -0.89 -8.68
N THR A 120 2.78 -0.87 -8.92
CA THR A 120 1.77 -0.57 -7.90
C THR A 120 1.18 -1.87 -7.34
N LEU A 121 0.53 -1.78 -6.19
CA LEU A 121 -0.01 -2.97 -5.52
C LEU A 121 -1.04 -3.70 -6.39
N ASP A 122 -1.93 -2.95 -7.07
CA ASP A 122 -2.93 -3.51 -8.00
C ASP A 122 -2.31 -4.20 -9.22
N GLU A 123 -1.08 -3.82 -9.62
CA GLU A 123 -0.29 -4.50 -10.65
C GLU A 123 0.43 -5.75 -10.09
N MET A 124 0.74 -5.79 -8.80
CA MET A 124 1.45 -6.90 -8.14
C MET A 124 0.50 -8.02 -7.70
N VAL A 125 -0.66 -7.66 -7.12
CA VAL A 125 -1.62 -8.61 -6.55
C VAL A 125 -2.04 -9.73 -7.51
N PRO A 126 -2.28 -9.50 -8.81
CA PRO A 126 -2.58 -10.59 -9.75
C PRO A 126 -1.51 -11.69 -9.77
N GLU A 127 -0.23 -11.32 -9.79
CA GLU A 127 0.86 -12.29 -9.79
C GLU A 127 1.00 -12.98 -8.42
N THR A 128 0.81 -12.22 -7.33
CA THR A 128 0.77 -12.78 -5.96
C THR A 128 -0.34 -13.84 -5.82
N VAL A 129 -1.55 -13.55 -6.32
CA VAL A 129 -2.67 -14.52 -6.32
C VAL A 129 -2.34 -15.75 -7.15
N LYS A 130 -1.75 -15.57 -8.33
CA LYS A 130 -1.35 -16.70 -9.17
C LYS A 130 -0.33 -17.60 -8.48
N GLN A 131 0.67 -17.03 -7.84
CA GLN A 131 1.67 -17.76 -7.07
C GLN A 131 1.04 -18.49 -5.88
N PHE A 132 0.17 -17.80 -5.11
CA PHE A 132 -0.54 -18.37 -3.97
C PHE A 132 -1.39 -19.59 -4.38
N VAL A 133 -2.17 -19.47 -5.44
CA VAL A 133 -3.00 -20.57 -5.98
C VAL A 133 -2.12 -21.72 -6.48
N SER A 134 -0.98 -21.41 -7.10
CA SER A 134 -0.05 -22.44 -7.60
C SER A 134 0.63 -23.24 -6.49
N HIS A 135 0.87 -22.63 -5.32
CA HIS A 135 1.48 -23.32 -4.17
C HIS A 135 0.44 -24.11 -3.34
N ASN A 136 -0.79 -23.60 -3.21
CA ASN A 136 -1.80 -24.17 -2.32
C ASN A 136 -2.86 -25.00 -3.05
N GLY A 137 -2.96 -24.87 -4.39
CA GLY A 137 -3.93 -25.58 -5.20
C GLY A 137 -3.26 -26.64 -6.05
N GLY A 138 -3.61 -27.92 -5.83
CA GLY A 138 -3.16 -29.05 -6.67
C GLY A 138 -3.69 -29.04 -8.12
N GLY A 139 -4.12 -27.87 -8.66
CA GLY A 139 -4.74 -27.70 -9.97
C GLY A 139 -3.78 -27.11 -11.02
N LYS A 140 -4.26 -27.08 -12.29
CA LYS A 140 -3.51 -26.45 -13.40
C LYS A 140 -3.24 -24.98 -13.10
N LYS A 141 -1.99 -24.57 -13.21
CA LYS A 141 -1.57 -23.16 -13.10
C LYS A 141 -2.42 -22.28 -14.00
N PRO A 142 -3.04 -21.19 -13.50
CA PRO A 142 -3.78 -20.29 -14.38
C PRO A 142 -2.84 -19.67 -15.41
N ARG A 143 -3.22 -19.72 -16.70
CA ARG A 143 -2.41 -19.18 -17.81
C ARG A 143 -2.20 -17.67 -17.68
N ARG A 144 -3.12 -16.98 -17.06
CA ARG A 144 -3.11 -15.52 -16.86
C ARG A 144 -3.43 -15.21 -15.41
N ALA A 145 -2.72 -14.23 -14.86
CA ALA A 145 -3.02 -13.69 -13.55
C ALA A 145 -4.44 -13.08 -13.55
N PRO A 146 -5.30 -13.39 -12.56
CA PRO A 146 -6.66 -12.86 -12.51
C PRO A 146 -6.62 -11.34 -12.28
N PRO A 147 -7.47 -10.56 -12.95
CA PRO A 147 -7.56 -9.13 -12.72
C PRO A 147 -8.06 -8.83 -11.32
N VAL A 148 -7.57 -7.74 -10.72
CA VAL A 148 -8.08 -7.19 -9.47
C VAL A 148 -8.47 -5.73 -9.66
N ARG A 149 -9.39 -5.22 -8.83
CA ARG A 149 -9.95 -3.88 -8.90
C ARG A 149 -9.84 -3.21 -7.55
N ALA A 150 -9.21 -2.06 -7.51
CA ALA A 150 -9.04 -1.32 -6.28
C ALA A 150 -10.35 -0.60 -5.89
N VAL A 151 -10.80 -0.80 -4.67
CA VAL A 151 -12.00 -0.15 -4.10
C VAL A 151 -11.66 0.90 -3.04
N HIS A 152 -10.44 0.84 -2.51
CA HIS A 152 -9.85 1.85 -1.64
C HIS A 152 -8.32 1.88 -1.77
N ARG A 153 -7.69 2.79 -1.04
CA ARG A 153 -6.23 2.93 -1.03
C ARG A 153 -5.71 3.30 0.35
N ILE A 154 -4.48 2.92 0.63
CA ILE A 154 -3.65 3.46 1.70
C ILE A 154 -2.38 4.08 1.08
N ASP A 155 -1.70 4.93 1.83
CA ASP A 155 -0.56 5.69 1.33
C ASP A 155 0.64 4.78 1.02
N ARG A 156 1.57 5.27 0.21
CA ARG A 156 2.76 4.53 -0.21
C ARG A 156 3.57 4.03 1.00
N GLU A 157 3.78 4.87 2.00
CA GLU A 157 4.58 4.53 3.19
C GLU A 157 3.78 3.80 4.27
N THR A 158 2.44 3.85 4.20
CA THR A 158 1.56 3.09 5.09
C THR A 158 1.58 1.62 4.71
N SER A 159 1.79 0.75 5.68
CA SER A 159 1.67 -0.70 5.55
C SER A 159 0.31 -1.21 6.02
N GLY A 160 -0.03 -2.47 5.73
CA GLY A 160 -1.21 -3.15 6.28
C GLY A 160 -2.30 -3.47 5.29
N LEU A 161 -3.49 -3.70 5.78
CA LEU A 161 -4.59 -4.34 5.07
C LEU A 161 -5.18 -3.49 3.94
N VAL A 162 -5.31 -4.12 2.76
CA VAL A 162 -6.01 -3.58 1.59
C VAL A 162 -6.87 -4.68 0.98
N VAL A 163 -8.12 -4.36 0.62
CA VAL A 163 -9.01 -5.26 -0.13
C VAL A 163 -9.10 -4.82 -1.58
N PHE A 164 -9.08 -5.81 -2.47
CA PHE A 164 -9.38 -5.66 -3.89
C PHE A 164 -10.58 -6.52 -4.25
N ALA A 165 -11.42 -6.04 -5.15
CA ALA A 165 -12.45 -6.84 -5.78
C ALA A 165 -11.85 -7.66 -6.94
N ARG A 166 -12.38 -8.86 -7.15
CA ARG A 166 -12.00 -9.77 -8.25
C ARG A 166 -13.03 -9.79 -9.37
N THR A 167 -14.23 -9.28 -9.10
CA THR A 167 -15.33 -9.18 -10.06
C THR A 167 -15.89 -7.76 -10.11
N VAL A 168 -16.55 -7.41 -11.22
CA VAL A 168 -17.19 -6.08 -11.36
C VAL A 168 -18.35 -5.89 -10.36
N PRO A 169 -19.22 -6.89 -10.12
CA PRO A 169 -20.25 -6.75 -9.08
C PRO A 169 -19.66 -6.50 -7.69
N ALA A 170 -18.61 -7.26 -7.30
CA ALA A 170 -17.93 -7.05 -6.02
C ALA A 170 -17.30 -5.67 -5.90
N GLU A 171 -16.70 -5.15 -6.98
CA GLU A 171 -16.15 -3.78 -7.02
C GLU A 171 -17.22 -2.73 -6.69
N ARG A 172 -18.40 -2.83 -7.33
CA ARG A 172 -19.49 -1.87 -7.12
C ARG A 172 -19.99 -1.88 -5.67
N ILE A 173 -20.21 -3.08 -5.10
CA ILE A 173 -20.72 -3.23 -3.74
C ILE A 173 -19.71 -2.77 -2.71
N LEU A 174 -18.43 -3.16 -2.85
CA LEU A 174 -17.38 -2.71 -1.94
C LEU A 174 -17.12 -1.20 -2.06
N ALA A 175 -17.06 -0.65 -3.28
CA ALA A 175 -16.89 0.78 -3.47
C ALA A 175 -18.03 1.59 -2.82
N GLU A 176 -19.28 1.07 -2.83
CA GLU A 176 -20.40 1.69 -2.14
C GLU A 176 -20.21 1.67 -0.62
N GLN A 177 -19.77 0.54 -0.02
CA GLN A 177 -19.49 0.45 1.41
C GLN A 177 -18.39 1.45 1.84
N PHE A 178 -17.32 1.61 1.04
CA PHE A 178 -16.28 2.61 1.31
C PHE A 178 -16.79 4.04 1.16
N ARG A 179 -17.68 4.30 0.21
CA ARG A 179 -18.31 5.62 -0.02
C ARG A 179 -19.29 5.96 1.10
N ALA A 180 -20.10 4.99 1.52
CA ALA A 180 -21.06 5.11 2.62
C ALA A 180 -20.40 5.09 4.00
N HIS A 181 -19.07 4.90 4.07
CA HIS A 181 -18.29 4.84 5.31
C HIS A 181 -18.74 3.73 6.29
N THR A 182 -19.28 2.63 5.79
CA THR A 182 -19.74 1.48 6.59
C THR A 182 -18.63 0.45 6.86
N THR A 183 -17.46 0.63 6.25
CA THR A 183 -16.30 -0.25 6.44
C THR A 183 -15.58 0.05 7.77
N HIS A 184 -15.18 -1.01 8.48
CA HIS A 184 -14.34 -0.87 9.66
C HIS A 184 -12.88 -0.69 9.26
N ARG A 185 -12.23 0.37 9.74
CA ARG A 185 -10.83 0.69 9.43
C ARG A 185 -10.12 1.19 10.68
N ARG A 186 -9.15 0.42 11.14
CA ARG A 186 -8.34 0.78 12.30
C ARG A 186 -6.86 0.79 11.90
N TYR A 187 -6.16 1.78 12.39
CA TYR A 187 -4.75 2.00 12.15
C TYR A 187 -4.02 2.11 13.48
N LEU A 188 -2.76 1.69 13.50
CA LEU A 188 -1.82 1.99 14.58
C LEU A 188 -0.75 2.95 14.04
N ALA A 189 -0.43 3.98 14.82
CA ALA A 189 0.62 4.93 14.52
C ALA A 189 1.48 5.20 15.74
N ILE A 190 2.78 5.43 15.54
CA ILE A 190 3.67 5.94 16.57
C ILE A 190 3.80 7.43 16.32
N CYS A 191 3.41 8.26 17.30
CA CYS A 191 3.37 9.70 17.17
C CYS A 191 4.32 10.37 18.17
N VAL A 192 4.82 11.54 17.82
CA VAL A 192 5.66 12.38 18.67
C VAL A 192 4.80 13.01 19.76
N GLY A 193 5.33 13.02 20.99
CA GLY A 193 4.71 13.65 22.15
C GLY A 193 3.64 12.79 22.83
N ARG A 194 3.04 13.35 23.87
CA ARG A 194 1.99 12.71 24.66
C ARG A 194 0.63 12.99 24.05
N VAL A 195 0.07 12.04 23.33
CA VAL A 195 -1.22 12.14 22.65
C VAL A 195 -2.35 11.77 23.61
N GLY A 196 -3.38 12.60 23.71
CA GLY A 196 -4.63 12.30 24.40
C GLY A 196 -5.65 11.60 23.52
N ALA A 197 -6.69 11.01 24.13
CA ALA A 197 -7.84 10.52 23.39
C ALA A 197 -8.69 11.68 22.86
N GLY A 198 -9.22 11.56 21.65
CA GLY A 198 -10.05 12.61 21.07
C GLY A 198 -10.57 12.30 19.67
N THR A 199 -11.37 13.19 19.15
CA THR A 199 -11.87 13.17 17.78
C THR A 199 -11.41 14.41 17.05
N ILE A 200 -10.73 14.23 15.92
CA ILE A 200 -10.25 15.31 15.05
C ILE A 200 -11.20 15.40 13.86
N GLN A 201 -11.80 16.58 13.68
CA GLN A 201 -12.77 16.86 12.63
C GLN A 201 -12.33 18.12 11.88
N THR A 202 -12.08 17.99 10.59
CA THR A 202 -11.63 19.10 9.74
C THR A 202 -12.18 18.98 8.31
N HIS A 203 -11.95 20.01 7.49
CA HIS A 203 -12.17 19.96 6.07
C HIS A 203 -10.81 19.96 5.36
N LEU A 204 -10.44 18.86 4.70
CA LEU A 204 -9.16 18.72 4.04
C LEU A 204 -9.20 19.24 2.60
N VAL A 205 -8.26 20.12 2.27
CA VAL A 205 -8.03 20.69 0.93
C VAL A 205 -6.79 20.10 0.27
N ARG A 206 -6.72 20.22 -1.06
CA ARG A 206 -5.53 19.79 -1.83
C ARG A 206 -4.32 20.69 -1.59
N ASP A 207 -4.59 21.97 -1.43
CA ASP A 207 -3.60 23.01 -1.18
C ASP A 207 -4.17 23.94 -0.10
N ARG A 208 -3.46 24.05 1.02
CA ARG A 208 -3.80 24.97 2.12
C ARG A 208 -3.15 26.35 1.97
N GLY A 209 -2.55 26.64 0.79
CA GLY A 209 -1.85 27.88 0.47
C GLY A 209 -0.33 27.78 0.46
N ASP A 210 0.25 26.61 0.80
CA ASP A 210 1.70 26.34 0.77
C ASP A 210 2.08 25.20 -0.19
N GLY A 211 1.19 24.84 -1.12
CA GLY A 211 1.36 23.73 -2.05
C GLY A 211 1.16 22.35 -1.42
N ARG A 212 0.76 22.27 -0.15
CA ARG A 212 0.55 21.03 0.58
C ARG A 212 -0.91 20.83 0.95
N ARG A 213 -1.29 19.57 1.09
CA ARG A 213 -2.59 19.21 1.67
C ARG A 213 -2.64 19.63 3.14
N GLY A 214 -3.81 19.99 3.62
CA GLY A 214 -4.02 20.34 5.01
C GLY A 214 -5.47 20.66 5.28
N SER A 215 -5.75 21.08 6.52
CA SER A 215 -7.07 21.54 6.91
C SER A 215 -7.33 22.97 6.39
N SER A 216 -8.55 23.19 5.91
CA SER A 216 -9.02 24.50 5.51
C SER A 216 -9.38 25.34 6.73
N THR A 217 -9.02 26.62 6.69
CA THR A 217 -9.44 27.61 7.70
C THR A 217 -10.84 28.18 7.45
N VAL A 218 -11.38 27.96 6.24
CA VAL A 218 -12.67 28.53 5.78
C VAL A 218 -13.74 27.46 5.53
N GLN A 219 -13.57 26.26 6.10
CA GLN A 219 -14.48 25.10 5.98
C GLN A 219 -14.72 24.61 4.54
N GLU A 220 -13.87 24.97 3.61
CA GLU A 220 -13.86 24.42 2.27
C GLU A 220 -13.13 23.08 2.24
N GLY A 221 -13.44 22.26 1.23
CA GLY A 221 -12.76 20.96 1.05
C GLY A 221 -13.62 19.77 1.43
N LYS A 222 -12.96 18.65 1.75
CA LYS A 222 -13.66 17.39 2.05
C LYS A 222 -13.64 17.12 3.54
N TYR A 223 -14.82 16.97 4.13
CA TYR A 223 -14.97 16.61 5.53
C TYR A 223 -14.20 15.33 5.89
N ALA A 224 -13.50 15.38 7.00
CA ALA A 224 -12.60 14.33 7.48
C ALA A 224 -12.73 14.15 8.99
N VAL A 225 -12.92 12.90 9.46
CA VAL A 225 -13.06 12.54 10.87
C VAL A 225 -12.12 11.40 11.22
N THR A 226 -11.30 11.61 12.24
CA THR A 226 -10.39 10.61 12.82
C THR A 226 -10.59 10.55 14.32
N HIS A 227 -10.94 9.37 14.85
CA HIS A 227 -10.93 9.09 16.28
C HIS A 227 -9.57 8.59 16.68
N VAL A 228 -8.98 9.19 17.71
CA VAL A 228 -7.64 8.87 18.21
C VAL A 228 -7.77 8.37 19.65
N LYS A 229 -7.14 7.22 19.94
CA LYS A 229 -7.06 6.63 21.27
C LYS A 229 -5.61 6.26 21.56
N PRO A 230 -5.00 6.79 22.64
CA PRO A 230 -3.68 6.33 23.05
C PRO A 230 -3.74 4.87 23.49
N VAL A 231 -2.76 4.08 23.05
CA VAL A 231 -2.58 2.67 23.41
C VAL A 231 -1.49 2.55 24.47
N GLU A 232 -0.37 3.26 24.24
CA GLU A 232 0.80 3.20 25.12
C GLU A 232 1.59 4.51 25.03
N HIS A 233 2.05 5.03 26.16
CA HIS A 233 2.92 6.21 26.23
C HIS A 233 4.35 5.81 26.57
N PHE A 234 5.31 6.43 25.90
CA PHE A 234 6.74 6.30 26.14
C PHE A 234 7.27 7.63 26.70
N GLY A 235 7.12 7.80 28.01
CA GLY A 235 7.31 9.09 28.67
C GLY A 235 6.34 10.14 28.10
N ASP A 236 6.84 11.36 27.94
CA ASP A 236 6.13 12.45 27.26
C ASP A 236 6.62 12.62 25.80
N ALA A 237 7.58 11.78 25.36
CA ALA A 237 8.25 11.93 24.06
C ALA A 237 7.48 11.26 22.91
N TYR A 238 6.82 10.12 23.17
CA TYR A 238 6.11 9.37 22.11
C TYR A 238 4.86 8.67 22.62
N THR A 239 3.94 8.41 21.70
CA THR A 239 2.70 7.65 22.01
C THR A 239 2.39 6.70 20.85
N LEU A 240 2.15 5.42 21.16
CA LEU A 240 1.46 4.51 20.25
C LEU A 240 -0.03 4.84 20.32
N VAL A 241 -0.62 5.19 19.19
CA VAL A 241 -2.03 5.53 19.08
C VAL A 241 -2.77 4.60 18.15
N GLU A 242 -4.02 4.33 18.48
CA GLU A 242 -5.01 3.74 17.60
C GLU A 242 -5.81 4.87 16.94
N CYS A 243 -5.92 4.81 15.61
CA CYS A 243 -6.73 5.74 14.83
C CYS A 243 -7.85 4.97 14.12
N GLN A 244 -9.10 5.35 14.38
CA GLN A 244 -10.26 4.83 13.67
C GLN A 244 -10.79 5.91 12.71
N LEU A 245 -11.04 5.51 11.45
CA LEU A 245 -11.48 6.42 10.41
C LEU A 245 -12.98 6.28 10.14
N GLU A 246 -13.72 7.40 10.21
CA GLU A 246 -15.03 7.51 9.58
C GLU A 246 -14.85 7.80 8.09
N THR A 247 -14.03 8.75 7.74
CA THR A 247 -13.72 9.15 6.36
C THR A 247 -12.35 8.61 5.93
N GLY A 248 -12.05 8.63 4.61
CA GLY A 248 -10.77 8.15 4.07
C GLY A 248 -10.17 9.15 3.08
N ARG A 249 -9.70 10.31 3.55
CA ARG A 249 -9.07 11.32 2.67
C ARG A 249 -7.57 11.03 2.55
N THR A 250 -6.97 11.49 1.46
CA THR A 250 -5.53 11.32 1.22
C THR A 250 -4.73 11.92 2.37
N HIS A 251 -3.82 11.13 2.97
CA HIS A 251 -2.95 11.48 4.09
C HIS A 251 -3.71 11.92 5.38
N GLN A 252 -4.99 11.57 5.53
CA GLN A 252 -5.85 12.10 6.59
C GLN A 252 -5.24 11.97 7.99
N ILE A 253 -4.85 10.78 8.43
CA ILE A 253 -4.25 10.57 9.76
C ILE A 253 -2.97 11.39 9.90
N ARG A 254 -2.12 11.40 8.89
CA ARG A 254 -0.84 12.12 8.90
C ARG A 254 -1.03 13.62 9.07
N ILE A 255 -2.00 14.20 8.34
CA ILE A 255 -2.35 15.63 8.44
C ILE A 255 -2.94 15.93 9.82
N HIS A 256 -3.94 15.17 10.25
CA HIS A 256 -4.62 15.39 11.54
C HIS A 256 -3.64 15.31 12.71
N MET A 257 -2.77 14.29 12.75
CA MET A 257 -1.80 14.15 13.82
C MET A 257 -0.74 15.26 13.79
N ALA A 258 -0.26 15.65 12.61
CA ALA A 258 0.71 16.75 12.50
C ALA A 258 0.08 18.10 12.93
N GLU A 259 -1.14 18.41 12.50
CA GLU A 259 -1.81 19.67 12.79
C GLU A 259 -2.25 19.79 14.27
N THR A 260 -2.41 18.66 14.96
CA THR A 260 -2.61 18.64 16.44
C THR A 260 -1.31 18.71 17.23
N GLY A 261 -0.16 18.85 16.58
CA GLY A 261 1.14 18.97 17.24
C GLY A 261 1.84 17.62 17.50
N HIS A 262 1.28 16.51 17.03
CA HIS A 262 1.76 15.16 17.28
C HIS A 262 2.03 14.40 15.96
N PRO A 263 2.96 14.85 15.10
CA PRO A 263 3.22 14.19 13.83
C PRO A 263 3.55 12.71 14.03
N VAL A 264 3.16 11.90 13.06
CA VAL A 264 3.54 10.48 13.03
C VAL A 264 5.07 10.38 12.87
N CYS A 265 5.73 9.52 13.63
CA CYS A 265 7.17 9.32 13.51
C CYS A 265 7.57 8.98 12.07
N GLY A 266 8.65 9.58 11.59
CA GLY A 266 9.09 9.48 10.20
C GLY A 266 8.35 10.38 9.20
N GLU A 267 7.46 11.27 9.67
CA GLU A 267 6.75 12.24 8.81
C GLU A 267 7.71 13.30 8.25
N ARG A 268 7.67 13.53 6.93
CA ARG A 268 8.58 14.44 6.23
C ARG A 268 7.86 15.54 5.45
N VAL A 269 6.54 15.44 5.33
CA VAL A 269 5.71 16.36 4.53
C VAL A 269 4.96 17.32 5.44
N TYR A 270 4.36 16.79 6.52
CA TYR A 270 3.50 17.53 7.42
C TYR A 270 4.23 17.82 8.73
N SER A 271 4.33 19.10 9.08
CA SER A 271 4.99 19.55 10.30
C SER A 271 3.95 19.97 11.33
N ALA A 272 4.32 19.92 12.60
CA ALA A 272 3.56 20.53 13.68
C ALA A 272 3.36 22.04 13.45
N PRO A 273 2.32 22.67 14.00
CA PRO A 273 2.11 24.10 13.94
C PRO A 273 3.32 24.90 14.45
N ARG A 274 3.46 26.15 13.99
CA ARG A 274 4.53 27.02 14.48
C ARG A 274 4.43 27.19 16.01
N GLY A 275 5.57 27.07 16.68
CA GLY A 275 5.66 27.16 18.14
C GLY A 275 5.47 25.84 18.89
N VAL A 276 5.04 24.77 18.20
CA VAL A 276 5.00 23.42 18.78
C VAL A 276 6.32 22.72 18.43
N GLN A 277 7.11 22.40 19.46
CA GLN A 277 8.31 21.59 19.29
C GLN A 277 7.92 20.11 19.21
N ALA A 278 7.84 19.58 17.99
CA ALA A 278 7.69 18.15 17.74
C ALA A 278 8.97 17.66 17.08
N PHE A 279 9.89 17.16 17.89
CA PHE A 279 11.16 16.63 17.42
C PHE A 279 11.12 15.11 17.39
N ASP A 280 11.35 14.53 16.21
CA ASP A 280 11.34 13.07 16.01
C ASP A 280 12.77 12.54 15.89
N ASP A 281 13.26 11.88 16.94
CA ASP A 281 14.49 11.10 17.00
C ASP A 281 14.26 9.60 17.27
N SER A 282 13.06 9.13 16.98
CA SER A 282 12.70 7.70 17.08
C SER A 282 13.54 6.79 16.19
N GLY A 283 14.29 7.35 15.23
CA GLY A 283 15.01 6.57 14.23
C GLY A 283 14.13 6.01 13.11
N ALA A 284 12.87 6.46 13.00
CA ALA A 284 11.92 5.99 12.01
C ALA A 284 12.42 6.21 10.57
N GLY A 285 12.57 5.14 9.82
CA GLY A 285 12.98 5.17 8.41
C GLY A 285 11.87 5.59 7.44
N ARG A 286 10.62 5.52 7.87
CA ARG A 286 9.39 5.84 7.13
C ARG A 286 8.31 6.39 8.07
N VAL A 287 7.19 6.81 7.51
CA VAL A 287 5.99 7.12 8.31
C VAL A 287 5.50 5.85 9.02
N LEU A 288 5.54 5.83 10.35
CA LEU A 288 5.16 4.68 11.17
C LEU A 288 3.63 4.61 11.36
N LEU A 289 2.96 4.31 10.26
CA LEU A 289 1.50 4.14 10.16
C LEU A 289 1.18 2.78 9.53
N HIS A 290 0.26 2.03 10.15
CA HIS A 290 -0.10 0.68 9.75
C HIS A 290 -1.61 0.45 9.83
N ALA A 291 -2.23 -0.02 8.72
CA ALA A 291 -3.64 -0.40 8.65
C ALA A 291 -3.81 -1.79 9.29
N THR A 292 -4.10 -1.82 10.58
CA THR A 292 -4.07 -3.06 11.39
C THR A 292 -5.36 -3.86 11.31
N GLU A 293 -6.52 -3.20 11.13
CA GLU A 293 -7.79 -3.90 10.96
C GLU A 293 -8.60 -3.36 9.78
N LEU A 294 -9.23 -4.29 9.09
CA LEU A 294 -10.14 -4.01 7.98
C LEU A 294 -11.37 -4.91 8.10
N GLY A 295 -12.57 -4.31 8.06
CA GLY A 295 -13.82 -5.05 8.03
C GLY A 295 -14.80 -4.48 7.02
N PHE A 296 -15.53 -5.38 6.36
CA PHE A 296 -16.54 -5.05 5.37
C PHE A 296 -17.56 -6.18 5.25
N VAL A 297 -18.71 -5.91 4.65
CA VAL A 297 -19.71 -6.93 4.32
C VAL A 297 -19.33 -7.58 3.00
N HIS A 298 -19.22 -8.90 2.98
CA HIS A 298 -18.84 -9.64 1.77
C HIS A 298 -19.90 -9.46 0.67
N PRO A 299 -19.49 -9.12 -0.58
CA PRO A 299 -20.40 -8.65 -1.63
C PRO A 299 -21.42 -9.69 -2.12
N VAL A 300 -21.20 -10.97 -1.86
CA VAL A 300 -22.09 -12.04 -2.29
C VAL A 300 -22.76 -12.75 -1.11
N SER A 301 -21.99 -13.16 -0.08
CA SER A 301 -22.56 -13.87 1.06
C SER A 301 -23.31 -12.95 2.04
N GLY A 302 -23.05 -11.65 2.04
CA GLY A 302 -23.59 -10.71 3.02
C GLY A 302 -22.99 -10.85 4.43
N GLU A 303 -22.02 -11.73 4.63
CA GLU A 303 -21.35 -11.92 5.93
C GLU A 303 -20.41 -10.76 6.23
N THR A 304 -20.35 -10.34 7.48
CA THR A 304 -19.37 -9.36 7.93
C THR A 304 -18.00 -10.03 8.12
N LEU A 305 -17.07 -9.70 7.25
CA LEU A 305 -15.67 -10.14 7.34
C LEU A 305 -14.84 -9.13 8.11
N ARG A 306 -13.95 -9.62 8.98
CA ARG A 306 -12.96 -8.82 9.70
C ARG A 306 -11.59 -9.47 9.62
N PHE A 307 -10.59 -8.67 9.32
CA PHE A 307 -9.20 -9.08 9.18
C PHE A 307 -8.31 -8.24 10.06
N SER A 308 -7.24 -8.84 10.54
CA SER A 308 -6.20 -8.15 11.29
C SER A 308 -4.82 -8.42 10.72
N SER A 309 -3.93 -7.43 10.79
CA SER A 309 -2.51 -7.56 10.47
C SER A 309 -1.67 -7.14 11.67
N PRO A 310 -0.69 -7.95 12.09
CA PRO A 310 0.22 -7.59 13.17
C PRO A 310 1.10 -6.41 12.75
N LEU A 311 1.59 -5.66 13.74
CA LEU A 311 2.56 -4.59 13.48
C LEU A 311 3.78 -5.15 12.73
N PRO A 312 4.26 -4.44 11.70
CA PRO A 312 5.45 -4.84 10.95
C PRO A 312 6.72 -4.70 11.81
N ALA A 313 7.74 -5.47 11.46
CA ALA A 313 8.96 -5.59 12.26
C ALA A 313 9.67 -4.25 12.52
N ASP A 314 9.64 -3.33 11.57
CA ASP A 314 10.22 -1.99 11.72
C ASP A 314 9.51 -1.16 12.78
N MET A 315 8.17 -1.23 12.87
CA MET A 315 7.40 -0.57 13.93
C MET A 315 7.64 -1.25 15.28
N GLN A 316 7.70 -2.59 15.33
CA GLN A 316 8.01 -3.33 16.55
C GLN A 316 9.41 -2.97 17.08
N ALA A 317 10.41 -2.85 16.21
CA ALA A 317 11.76 -2.46 16.59
C ALA A 317 11.81 -1.05 17.20
N VAL A 318 11.09 -0.10 16.63
CA VAL A 318 10.99 1.26 17.19
C VAL A 318 10.30 1.24 18.55
N LEU A 319 9.16 0.55 18.69
CA LEU A 319 8.47 0.43 19.99
C LEU A 319 9.37 -0.19 21.06
N HIS A 320 10.12 -1.24 20.72
CA HIS A 320 11.09 -1.84 21.65
C HIS A 320 12.18 -0.85 22.09
N SER A 321 12.72 -0.08 21.13
CA SER A 321 13.72 0.96 21.41
C SER A 321 13.15 2.06 22.31
N LEU A 322 11.93 2.54 22.06
CA LEU A 322 11.26 3.55 22.87
C LEU A 322 10.95 3.04 24.28
N GLY A 323 10.47 1.79 24.41
CA GLY A 323 10.23 1.15 25.70
C GLY A 323 11.50 1.03 26.54
N SER A 324 12.63 0.73 25.92
CA SER A 324 13.95 0.65 26.57
C SER A 324 14.49 2.03 26.98
N ALA A 325 14.21 3.08 26.18
CA ALA A 325 14.73 4.43 26.40
C ALA A 325 13.89 5.24 27.42
N PHE A 326 12.58 5.12 27.39
CA PHE A 326 11.65 6.00 28.12
C PHE A 326 10.81 5.28 29.18
N GLY A 327 10.89 3.95 29.26
CA GLY A 327 9.94 3.14 30.03
C GLY A 327 8.55 3.12 29.39
N SER A 328 7.79 2.09 29.65
CA SER A 328 6.41 1.94 29.20
C SER A 328 5.46 2.26 30.35
N VAL A 329 4.59 3.25 30.16
CA VAL A 329 3.54 3.60 31.12
C VAL A 329 2.18 3.23 30.55
N GLY A 330 1.68 2.08 30.95
CA GLY A 330 0.31 1.63 30.69
C GLY A 330 0.17 0.62 29.57
N GLY A 331 -0.29 -0.56 29.95
CA GLY A 331 -0.75 -1.61 29.06
C GLY A 331 0.31 -2.64 28.70
N THR A 332 0.33 -3.70 29.47
CA THR A 332 0.98 -4.95 29.07
C THR A 332 0.57 -5.30 27.64
N HIS A 333 1.51 -5.26 26.70
CA HIS A 333 1.43 -6.07 25.50
C HIS A 333 1.60 -7.56 25.88
N ALA A 334 0.76 -8.02 26.82
CA ALA A 334 0.42 -9.41 26.89
C ALA A 334 -0.20 -9.73 25.53
N GLN A 335 0.39 -10.67 24.81
CA GLN A 335 -0.31 -11.35 23.75
C GLN A 335 -1.67 -11.71 24.32
N THR A 336 -2.70 -10.93 23.93
CA THR A 336 -4.03 -11.15 24.47
C THR A 336 -4.42 -12.58 24.08
N PRO A 337 -5.14 -13.33 24.94
CA PRO A 337 -5.67 -14.65 24.59
C PRO A 337 -6.46 -14.63 23.26
N ALA A 338 -6.88 -13.46 22.81
CA ALA A 338 -7.49 -13.22 21.52
C ALA A 338 -6.49 -13.38 20.33
N SER A 339 -5.21 -13.00 20.47
CA SER A 339 -4.22 -13.20 19.40
C SER A 339 -3.79 -14.68 19.29
N GLN A 340 -3.71 -15.38 20.42
CA GLN A 340 -3.48 -16.83 20.43
C GLN A 340 -4.69 -17.61 19.92
N ARG A 341 -5.92 -17.18 20.26
CA ARG A 341 -7.15 -17.75 19.69
C ARG A 341 -7.32 -17.43 18.20
N ALA A 342 -6.86 -16.27 17.73
CA ALA A 342 -6.87 -15.92 16.32
C ALA A 342 -5.87 -16.77 15.51
N ASP A 343 -4.72 -17.11 16.08
CA ASP A 343 -3.74 -17.97 15.42
C ASP A 343 -4.16 -19.44 15.45
N GLN A 344 -4.77 -19.90 16.55
CA GLN A 344 -5.41 -21.21 16.63
C GLN A 344 -6.63 -21.29 15.70
N GLY A 345 -7.48 -20.29 15.69
CA GLY A 345 -8.63 -20.21 14.77
C GLY A 345 -8.22 -20.14 13.28
N ARG A 346 -7.01 -19.60 12.96
CA ARG A 346 -6.43 -19.65 11.62
C ARG A 346 -6.02 -21.06 11.21
N ARG A 347 -5.36 -21.81 12.11
CA ARG A 347 -4.98 -23.20 11.86
C ARG A 347 -6.20 -24.08 11.68
N ASP A 348 -7.21 -23.90 12.54
CA ASP A 348 -8.48 -24.63 12.48
C ASP A 348 -9.31 -24.27 11.25
N ALA A 349 -9.32 -22.99 10.81
CA ALA A 349 -10.01 -22.54 9.61
C ALA A 349 -9.32 -23.05 8.32
N VAL A 350 -8.00 -23.07 8.27
CA VAL A 350 -7.24 -23.64 7.15
C VAL A 350 -7.47 -25.16 7.07
N GLU A 351 -7.50 -25.86 8.21
CA GLU A 351 -7.77 -27.29 8.27
C GLU A 351 -9.25 -27.60 7.93
N LYS A 352 -10.17 -26.76 8.34
CA LYS A 352 -11.61 -26.88 8.02
C LYS A 352 -11.91 -26.59 6.56
N LEU A 353 -11.22 -25.61 5.94
CA LEU A 353 -11.28 -25.34 4.51
C LEU A 353 -10.67 -26.50 3.69
N ALA A 354 -9.58 -27.07 4.16
CA ALA A 354 -8.98 -28.26 3.52
C ALA A 354 -9.91 -29.49 3.58
N ARG A 355 -10.71 -29.61 4.65
CA ARG A 355 -11.71 -30.72 4.81
C ARG A 355 -13.05 -30.44 4.12
N ALA A 356 -13.42 -29.18 3.89
CA ALA A 356 -14.70 -28.76 3.31
C ALA A 356 -14.67 -28.64 1.77
N MET A 357 -13.55 -28.87 1.11
CA MET A 357 -13.52 -28.96 -0.35
C MET A 357 -14.28 -30.24 -0.78
N PRO A 358 -15.38 -30.11 -1.53
CA PRO A 358 -16.09 -31.30 -2.03
C PRO A 358 -15.11 -32.05 -2.93
N LYS A 359 -14.90 -33.34 -2.60
CA LYS A 359 -14.20 -34.26 -3.52
C LYS A 359 -14.94 -34.16 -4.85
N ALA A 360 -14.23 -33.70 -5.88
CA ALA A 360 -14.77 -33.59 -7.22
C ALA A 360 -15.49 -34.87 -7.59
N SER A 361 -16.82 -34.80 -7.71
CA SER A 361 -17.63 -35.89 -8.23
C SER A 361 -17.14 -36.15 -9.65
N ARG A 362 -16.61 -37.33 -9.87
CA ARG A 362 -16.28 -37.82 -11.20
C ARG A 362 -17.60 -37.93 -11.97
N SER A 363 -17.83 -36.98 -12.84
CA SER A 363 -18.86 -37.11 -13.87
C SER A 363 -18.52 -38.28 -14.77
N PRO A 364 -19.46 -39.20 -15.06
CA PRO A 364 -19.21 -40.32 -15.99
C PRO A 364 -18.95 -39.76 -17.40
N PRO A 365 -18.11 -40.45 -18.20
CA PRO A 365 -17.79 -40.01 -19.54
C PRO A 365 -19.05 -40.01 -20.43
N PRO A 366 -19.17 -39.08 -21.39
CA PRO A 366 -20.35 -39.05 -22.27
C PRO A 366 -20.40 -40.30 -23.15
N HIS A 367 -21.59 -40.95 -23.15
CA HIS A 367 -21.86 -42.07 -24.03
C HIS A 367 -21.64 -41.71 -25.49
N ARG A 368 -20.75 -42.43 -26.16
CA ARG A 368 -20.62 -42.45 -27.62
C ARG A 368 -21.94 -42.90 -28.23
N ARG A 369 -22.64 -42.01 -28.90
CA ARG A 369 -23.71 -42.37 -29.85
C ARG A 369 -23.06 -43.12 -31.04
N ARG A 370 -23.51 -44.37 -31.24
CA ARG A 370 -23.25 -45.14 -32.44
C ARG A 370 -23.99 -44.49 -33.61
N GLU A 371 -23.27 -44.01 -34.58
CA GLU A 371 -23.78 -43.63 -35.89
C GLU A 371 -24.17 -44.94 -36.65
N SER A 372 -25.44 -45.08 -36.94
CA SER A 372 -25.94 -46.08 -37.88
C SER A 372 -25.75 -45.55 -39.31
N LYS A 373 -24.98 -46.30 -40.12
CA LYS A 373 -24.88 -46.14 -41.57
C LYS A 373 -26.24 -46.42 -42.19
N GLY A 374 -26.79 -45.46 -42.93
CA GLY A 374 -27.92 -45.62 -43.84
C GLY A 374 -27.56 -44.97 -45.19
N SER A 375 -27.39 -45.85 -46.15
CA SER A 375 -27.17 -45.53 -47.57
C SER A 375 -28.43 -45.00 -48.24
N ALA A 376 -28.35 -44.01 -49.14
CA ALA A 376 -28.93 -44.02 -50.49
C ALA A 376 -28.74 -42.68 -51.21
N LYS A 377 -28.30 -42.79 -52.43
CA LYS A 377 -28.23 -41.81 -53.53
C LYS A 377 -29.58 -41.69 -54.22
N PRO A 378 -29.69 -40.94 -55.34
CA PRO A 378 -29.49 -39.54 -55.65
C PRO A 378 -30.68 -38.91 -56.44
N GLY A 379 -30.65 -37.66 -56.73
CA GLY A 379 -31.43 -37.15 -57.84
C GLY A 379 -32.01 -35.76 -57.68
N GLY A 380 -31.72 -34.91 -58.69
CA GLY A 380 -32.70 -33.92 -59.09
C GLY A 380 -32.20 -32.48 -59.13
N GLN A 381 -31.73 -32.13 -60.33
CA GLN A 381 -31.55 -30.79 -60.89
C GLN A 381 -32.76 -29.87 -60.66
N LEU A 382 -32.51 -28.57 -60.61
CA LEU A 382 -33.01 -27.50 -61.50
C LEU A 382 -33.41 -26.20 -60.78
N ARG A 383 -32.69 -25.18 -61.15
CA ARG A 383 -33.04 -23.86 -61.73
C ARG A 383 -33.73 -22.83 -60.81
N ARG A 384 -33.04 -21.68 -60.82
CA ARG A 384 -33.43 -20.29 -61.13
C ARG A 384 -34.67 -19.77 -60.35
N GLU A 385 -34.54 -18.71 -59.62
CA GLU A 385 -34.40 -17.31 -60.10
C GLU A 385 -33.60 -16.49 -59.06
#